data_519680bd53016c2083da3f8f7d789398
#
_entry.id   519680bd53016c2083da3f8f7d789398
#
_cell.length_a   1.000
_cell.length_b   1.000
_cell.length_c   1.000
_cell.angle_alpha   90.00
_cell.angle_beta   90.00
_cell.angle_gamma   90.00
#
_symmetry.space_group_name_H-M   'P 1'
#
loop_
_entity.id
_entity.type
_entity.pdbx_description
1 polymer ?
#
loop_
_entity_poly.entity_id
_entity_poly.type
_entity_poly.pdbx_seq_one_letter_code
_entity_poly.pdbx_strand_id
1 'polypeptide(L)'
;MGSMRIKAEETELPPEKRVGDGSISLRGKPSDKSKSGTWRAASFLYVIVFVNSLVLVAIQGNLITYTVNILHLDLATGANLTNYIAGSSMVATIIFGFIADAYILPFWVIAASCIVYAGGLIGLVLSVSLPHLIPPQCDEAVCPPASQHIQSVFMAGLFISGMGAAGIKPTVLSLGRQQFDDTDPVEKKKGILFFSYYYAVYEAALFLATTVFFWLQTDVGFKEGYSTMAGTFYAGIIISLFGIRYLRHQKPVGSPLTILAKVIVAATRNWRKPLPADGSDLYELEGETSDIQLNRIRKITHSERLKFLDKAAVLPGDAKGLPSDKKQQLIREWKLCTVTQVEVLKVVLLLFPNWLCSCFMYVAAAQNVTFGVQQVSGMNRQLGDFTFPPATVMSASIFSSLLWIAVYEYVLLRPLKKWTGHPRGLSPQVRTGLGLFFAAATMGASALVEMRRVSVIRAHNITDLQVKRGLIPMSAAWVLPELILMGFCHPLLGTAMLELYHQEFPENMVSLSMALTLVVRHLVDLSRLVLSMQPNGSLVMAAPKAG
;
A
#
# COMPACT_ATOMS: atom_id res chain seq x y z
N MET A 1 58.05 -26.18 -5.94
CA MET A 1 57.25 -25.05 -5.44
C MET A 1 55.78 -25.45 -5.46
N GLY A 2 55.30 -25.95 -4.34
CA GLY A 2 53.93 -26.44 -4.19
C GLY A 2 52.97 -25.29 -3.91
N SER A 3 52.00 -25.11 -4.78
CA SER A 3 50.88 -24.20 -4.59
C SER A 3 49.97 -24.74 -3.49
N MET A 4 50.06 -24.18 -2.31
CA MET A 4 49.12 -24.40 -1.20
C MET A 4 47.79 -23.71 -1.54
N ARG A 5 46.90 -24.41 -2.19
CA ARG A 5 45.46 -24.03 -2.25
C ARG A 5 44.88 -24.30 -0.85
N ILE A 6 44.78 -23.24 -0.05
CA ILE A 6 43.93 -23.24 1.14
C ILE A 6 42.47 -23.29 0.61
N LYS A 7 41.91 -24.50 0.55
CA LYS A 7 40.46 -24.69 0.51
C LYS A 7 39.94 -24.15 1.84
N ALA A 8 39.36 -22.96 1.84
CA ALA A 8 38.49 -22.54 2.92
C ALA A 8 37.36 -23.57 2.97
N GLU A 9 37.38 -24.46 3.94
CA GLU A 9 36.24 -25.31 4.34
C GLU A 9 35.10 -24.35 4.70
N GLU A 10 34.23 -24.12 3.75
CA GLU A 10 32.95 -23.48 4.03
C GLU A 10 32.17 -24.44 4.94
N THR A 11 32.24 -24.16 6.24
CA THR A 11 31.47 -24.88 7.25
C THR A 11 29.98 -24.73 6.87
N GLU A 12 29.43 -25.75 6.21
CA GLU A 12 28.02 -25.80 5.88
C GLU A 12 27.21 -25.77 7.17
N LEU A 13 26.22 -24.86 7.21
CA LEU A 13 25.34 -24.72 8.37
C LEU A 13 24.64 -26.07 8.64
N PRO A 14 24.68 -26.62 9.87
CA PRO A 14 23.99 -27.86 10.19
C PRO A 14 22.50 -27.76 9.81
N PRO A 15 21.86 -28.84 9.29
CA PRO A 15 20.46 -28.84 8.88
C PRO A 15 19.50 -28.30 9.94
N GLU A 16 19.74 -28.62 11.21
CA GLU A 16 18.94 -28.20 12.37
C GLU A 16 18.94 -26.68 12.62
N LYS A 17 19.96 -25.98 12.15
CA LYS A 17 20.09 -24.51 12.28
C LYS A 17 19.58 -23.77 11.03
N ARG A 18 19.27 -24.49 9.96
CA ARG A 18 18.72 -23.86 8.74
C ARG A 18 17.25 -23.51 8.94
N VAL A 19 16.81 -22.45 8.30
CA VAL A 19 15.39 -22.06 8.26
C VAL A 19 14.65 -23.06 7.36
N GLY A 20 13.47 -23.54 7.80
CA GLY A 20 12.75 -24.60 7.13
C GLY A 20 12.16 -24.22 5.76
N ASP A 21 11.93 -22.92 5.51
CA ASP A 21 11.41 -22.39 4.24
C ASP A 21 12.46 -22.25 3.13
N GLY A 22 13.73 -22.64 3.38
CA GLY A 22 14.82 -22.53 2.42
C GLY A 22 15.32 -21.12 2.15
N SER A 23 15.02 -20.18 3.05
CA SER A 23 15.48 -18.78 2.94
C SER A 23 17.00 -18.68 3.00
N ILE A 24 17.52 -17.65 2.33
CA ILE A 24 18.96 -17.38 2.19
C ILE A 24 19.33 -16.01 2.75
N SER A 25 20.57 -15.85 3.12
CA SER A 25 21.17 -14.53 3.40
C SER A 25 21.40 -13.75 2.09
N LEU A 26 21.64 -12.45 2.18
CA LEU A 26 21.96 -11.60 1.01
C LEU A 26 23.17 -12.13 0.20
N ARG A 27 24.07 -12.87 0.84
CA ARG A 27 25.24 -13.51 0.20
C ARG A 27 24.93 -14.87 -0.45
N GLY A 28 23.66 -15.29 -0.49
CA GLY A 28 23.24 -16.55 -1.09
C GLY A 28 23.45 -17.81 -0.23
N LYS A 29 23.99 -17.67 1.00
CA LYS A 29 24.15 -18.80 1.93
C LYS A 29 22.84 -19.09 2.68
N PRO A 30 22.57 -20.36 3.10
CA PRO A 30 21.40 -20.68 3.91
C PRO A 30 21.30 -19.81 5.16
N SER A 31 20.09 -19.35 5.49
CA SER A 31 19.86 -18.48 6.65
C SER A 31 19.93 -19.28 7.96
N ASP A 32 20.59 -18.71 8.97
CA ASP A 32 20.66 -19.27 10.33
C ASP A 32 19.42 -18.83 11.13
N LYS A 33 18.61 -19.81 11.56
CA LYS A 33 17.38 -19.57 12.33
C LYS A 33 17.61 -18.78 13.62
N SER A 34 18.77 -18.95 14.27
CA SER A 34 19.08 -18.30 15.55
C SER A 34 19.54 -16.85 15.40
N LYS A 35 20.10 -16.49 14.24
CA LYS A 35 20.78 -15.20 14.00
C LYS A 35 20.00 -14.28 13.07
N SER A 36 19.06 -14.80 12.28
CA SER A 36 18.36 -14.05 11.24
C SER A 36 16.84 -14.08 11.42
N GLY A 37 16.16 -13.15 10.77
CA GLY A 37 14.71 -13.08 10.69
C GLY A 37 14.01 -12.60 11.96
N THR A 38 12.75 -12.96 12.07
CA THR A 38 11.82 -12.64 13.17
C THR A 38 11.69 -11.14 13.46
N TRP A 39 11.27 -10.79 14.68
CA TRP A 39 11.10 -9.38 15.10
C TRP A 39 12.38 -8.56 15.03
N ARG A 40 13.55 -9.20 15.18
CA ARG A 40 14.83 -8.51 15.07
C ARG A 40 15.06 -7.91 13.68
N ALA A 41 14.71 -8.64 12.63
CA ALA A 41 14.81 -8.15 11.25
C ALA A 41 13.63 -7.22 10.92
N ALA A 42 12.40 -7.58 11.33
CA ALA A 42 11.19 -6.81 11.09
C ALA A 42 11.24 -5.39 11.69
N SER A 43 11.90 -5.20 12.85
CA SER A 43 12.01 -3.87 13.48
C SER A 43 12.74 -2.86 12.59
N PHE A 44 13.80 -3.26 11.88
CA PHE A 44 14.50 -2.39 10.93
C PHE A 44 13.66 -2.07 9.69
N LEU A 45 12.83 -3.01 9.23
CA LEU A 45 11.90 -2.78 8.14
C LEU A 45 10.78 -1.82 8.56
N TYR A 46 10.33 -1.87 9.81
CA TYR A 46 9.36 -0.90 10.34
C TYR A 46 9.91 0.53 10.37
N VAL A 47 11.21 0.72 10.58
CA VAL A 47 11.82 2.05 10.46
C VAL A 47 11.67 2.58 9.02
N ILE A 48 11.90 1.74 8.00
CA ILE A 48 11.71 2.14 6.60
C ILE A 48 10.23 2.49 6.33
N VAL A 49 9.29 1.67 6.82
CA VAL A 49 7.85 1.93 6.71
C VAL A 49 7.48 3.28 7.33
N PHE A 50 7.99 3.52 8.53
CA PHE A 50 7.72 4.73 9.29
C PHE A 50 8.19 5.98 8.53
N VAL A 51 9.48 6.05 8.16
CA VAL A 51 10.03 7.24 7.50
C VAL A 51 9.47 7.42 6.09
N ASN A 52 9.25 6.35 5.33
CA ASN A 52 8.63 6.42 4.01
C ASN A 52 7.20 6.98 4.08
N SER A 53 6.38 6.47 5.01
CA SER A 53 4.99 6.89 5.14
C SER A 53 4.86 8.31 5.69
N LEU A 54 5.67 8.66 6.68
CA LEU A 54 5.72 9.99 7.26
C LEU A 54 6.04 11.04 6.21
N VAL A 55 7.15 10.85 5.47
CA VAL A 55 7.63 11.84 4.51
C VAL A 55 6.68 11.96 3.32
N LEU A 56 6.17 10.84 2.79
CA LEU A 56 5.24 10.86 1.67
C LEU A 56 3.95 11.62 2.01
N VAL A 57 3.37 11.35 3.18
CA VAL A 57 2.12 12.02 3.61
C VAL A 57 2.37 13.48 3.93
N ALA A 58 3.50 13.82 4.56
CA ALA A 58 3.85 15.20 4.83
C ALA A 58 4.07 16.05 3.55
N ILE A 59 4.62 15.43 2.48
CA ILE A 59 4.73 16.09 1.17
C ILE A 59 3.33 16.30 0.57
N GLN A 60 2.52 15.23 0.47
CA GLN A 60 1.24 15.26 -0.23
C GLN A 60 0.21 16.17 0.44
N GLY A 61 0.18 16.20 1.78
CA GLY A 61 -0.87 16.90 2.53
C GLY A 61 -0.81 18.42 2.40
N ASN A 62 0.37 19.01 2.30
CA ASN A 62 0.55 20.46 2.14
C ASN A 62 0.95 20.87 0.71
N LEU A 63 0.90 19.94 -0.24
CA LEU A 63 1.31 20.21 -1.62
C LEU A 63 0.47 21.30 -2.26
N ILE A 64 -0.85 21.25 -2.09
CA ILE A 64 -1.77 22.28 -2.61
C ILE A 64 -1.46 23.64 -1.97
N THR A 65 -1.21 23.69 -0.67
CA THR A 65 -0.86 24.93 0.04
C THR A 65 0.43 25.53 -0.52
N TYR A 66 1.45 24.72 -0.77
CA TYR A 66 2.70 25.17 -1.36
C TYR A 66 2.51 25.68 -2.80
N THR A 67 1.78 24.94 -3.63
CA THR A 67 1.58 25.31 -5.04
C THR A 67 0.75 26.59 -5.20
N VAL A 68 -0.25 26.80 -4.36
CA VAL A 68 -1.10 27.99 -4.41
C VAL A 68 -0.43 29.20 -3.76
N ASN A 69 0.13 29.05 -2.55
CA ASN A 69 0.63 30.18 -1.77
C ASN A 69 2.07 30.57 -2.12
N ILE A 70 2.91 29.64 -2.59
CA ILE A 70 4.32 29.92 -2.89
C ILE A 70 4.57 29.96 -4.40
N LEU A 71 4.05 28.98 -5.16
CA LEU A 71 4.22 28.97 -6.61
C LEU A 71 3.18 29.83 -7.35
N HIS A 72 2.19 30.37 -6.64
CA HIS A 72 1.09 31.18 -7.15
C HIS A 72 0.34 30.54 -8.32
N LEU A 73 0.20 29.19 -8.26
CA LEU A 73 -0.60 28.46 -9.24
C LEU A 73 -2.08 28.49 -8.84
N ASP A 74 -2.95 28.35 -9.83
CA ASP A 74 -4.39 28.21 -9.54
C ASP A 74 -4.68 26.91 -8.76
N LEU A 75 -5.73 26.93 -7.97
CA LEU A 75 -6.14 25.82 -7.11
C LEU A 75 -6.38 24.52 -7.91
N ALA A 76 -6.93 24.63 -9.12
CA ALA A 76 -7.20 23.48 -9.98
C ALA A 76 -5.89 22.80 -10.44
N THR A 77 -4.89 23.59 -10.84
CA THR A 77 -3.56 23.08 -11.20
C THR A 77 -2.87 22.42 -10.02
N GLY A 78 -2.91 23.02 -8.81
CA GLY A 78 -2.37 22.42 -7.60
C GLY A 78 -3.03 21.09 -7.23
N ALA A 79 -4.35 21.01 -7.33
CA ALA A 79 -5.11 19.77 -7.09
C ALA A 79 -4.79 18.69 -8.13
N ASN A 80 -4.72 19.06 -9.42
CA ASN A 80 -4.37 18.14 -10.50
C ASN A 80 -2.95 17.58 -10.30
N LEU A 81 -2.00 18.40 -9.91
CA LEU A 81 -0.64 17.96 -9.62
C LEU A 81 -0.60 16.89 -8.53
N THR A 82 -1.33 17.10 -7.44
CA THR A 82 -1.45 16.12 -6.35
C THR A 82 -1.99 14.78 -6.87
N ASN A 83 -3.02 14.84 -7.73
CA ASN A 83 -3.61 13.65 -8.34
C ASN A 83 -2.65 12.95 -9.33
N TYR A 84 -1.88 13.70 -10.13
CA TYR A 84 -0.87 13.13 -11.04
C TYR A 84 0.22 12.36 -10.28
N ILE A 85 0.69 12.91 -9.16
CA ILE A 85 1.71 12.24 -8.34
C ILE A 85 1.14 10.98 -7.68
N ALA A 86 -0.06 11.07 -7.11
CA ALA A 86 -0.71 9.91 -6.51
C ALA A 86 -0.96 8.81 -7.55
N GLY A 87 -1.49 9.15 -8.73
CA GLY A 87 -1.76 8.20 -9.81
C GLY A 87 -0.50 7.56 -10.39
N SER A 88 0.56 8.34 -10.65
CA SER A 88 1.84 7.82 -11.15
C SER A 88 2.53 6.91 -10.13
N SER A 89 2.50 7.26 -8.86
CA SER A 89 3.02 6.42 -7.77
C SER A 89 2.26 5.09 -7.66
N MET A 90 0.94 5.09 -7.92
CA MET A 90 0.15 3.88 -7.94
C MET A 90 0.61 2.90 -9.03
N VAL A 91 0.74 3.39 -10.27
CA VAL A 91 1.22 2.56 -11.39
C VAL A 91 2.62 2.02 -11.09
N ALA A 92 3.50 2.88 -10.57
CA ALA A 92 4.84 2.48 -10.16
C ALA A 92 4.83 1.40 -9.06
N THR A 93 3.91 1.45 -8.11
CA THR A 93 3.75 0.45 -7.04
C THR A 93 3.49 -0.95 -7.61
N ILE A 94 2.63 -1.07 -8.64
CA ILE A 94 2.37 -2.34 -9.32
C ILE A 94 3.62 -2.84 -10.03
N ILE A 95 4.30 -1.96 -10.78
CA ILE A 95 5.50 -2.29 -11.55
C ILE A 95 6.61 -2.78 -10.61
N PHE A 96 6.88 -2.08 -9.52
CA PHE A 96 7.92 -2.48 -8.56
C PHE A 96 7.57 -3.76 -7.81
N GLY A 97 6.30 -3.96 -7.45
CA GLY A 97 5.83 -5.22 -6.86
C GLY A 97 6.06 -6.39 -7.81
N PHE A 98 5.72 -6.22 -9.09
CA PHE A 98 5.95 -7.22 -10.13
C PHE A 98 7.44 -7.52 -10.35
N ILE A 99 8.30 -6.50 -10.41
CA ILE A 99 9.75 -6.66 -10.56
C ILE A 99 10.34 -7.43 -9.37
N ALA A 100 9.88 -7.14 -8.16
CA ALA A 100 10.33 -7.81 -6.94
C ALA A 100 9.97 -9.31 -6.90
N ASP A 101 8.80 -9.69 -7.42
CA ASP A 101 8.39 -11.10 -7.44
C ASP A 101 8.99 -11.86 -8.62
N ALA A 102 9.16 -11.19 -9.79
CA ALA A 102 9.53 -11.86 -11.02
C ALA A 102 11.05 -12.00 -11.25
N TYR A 103 11.82 -10.98 -10.89
CA TYR A 103 13.20 -10.86 -11.37
C TYR A 103 14.24 -10.62 -10.30
N ILE A 104 13.96 -9.78 -9.30
CA ILE A 104 14.96 -9.24 -8.38
C ILE A 104 14.49 -9.47 -6.93
N LEU A 105 15.44 -9.78 -6.03
CA LEU A 105 15.13 -9.86 -4.60
C LEU A 105 14.46 -8.55 -4.11
N PRO A 106 13.39 -8.62 -3.31
CA PRO A 106 12.70 -7.44 -2.77
C PRO A 106 13.65 -6.42 -2.10
N PHE A 107 14.70 -6.90 -1.48
CA PHE A 107 15.74 -6.05 -0.89
C PHE A 107 16.38 -5.06 -1.89
N TRP A 108 16.73 -5.51 -3.09
CA TRP A 108 17.36 -4.63 -4.08
C TRP A 108 16.38 -3.60 -4.66
N VAL A 109 15.10 -3.98 -4.76
CA VAL A 109 14.05 -3.02 -5.15
C VAL A 109 13.88 -1.95 -4.08
N ILE A 110 13.89 -2.32 -2.79
CA ILE A 110 13.86 -1.36 -1.67
C ILE A 110 15.08 -0.44 -1.72
N ALA A 111 16.28 -1.00 -1.87
CA ALA A 111 17.53 -0.22 -1.89
C ALA A 111 17.55 0.80 -3.04
N ALA A 112 17.21 0.37 -4.26
CA ALA A 112 17.12 1.26 -5.42
C ALA A 112 16.04 2.34 -5.21
N SER A 113 14.88 1.97 -4.69
CA SER A 113 13.79 2.89 -4.38
C SER A 113 14.18 3.92 -3.31
N CYS A 114 14.91 3.52 -2.27
CA CYS A 114 15.44 4.44 -1.27
C CYS A 114 16.43 5.45 -1.87
N ILE A 115 17.30 5.01 -2.80
CA ILE A 115 18.25 5.91 -3.49
C ILE A 115 17.50 6.92 -4.36
N VAL A 116 16.52 6.46 -5.13
CA VAL A 116 15.69 7.34 -5.98
C VAL A 116 14.92 8.34 -5.11
N TYR A 117 14.31 7.87 -4.00
CA TYR A 117 13.57 8.74 -3.08
C TYR A 117 14.49 9.78 -2.43
N ALA A 118 15.65 9.37 -1.95
CA ALA A 118 16.66 10.27 -1.39
C ALA A 118 17.06 11.36 -2.40
N GLY A 119 17.32 10.99 -3.66
CA GLY A 119 17.62 11.95 -4.72
C GLY A 119 16.49 12.94 -4.98
N GLY A 120 15.24 12.47 -5.00
CA GLY A 120 14.06 13.33 -5.13
C GLY A 120 13.91 14.31 -3.96
N LEU A 121 14.16 13.87 -2.72
CA LEU A 121 14.12 14.73 -1.54
C LEU A 121 15.22 15.79 -1.56
N ILE A 122 16.43 15.47 -2.07
CA ILE A 122 17.48 16.50 -2.29
C ILE A 122 16.95 17.55 -3.28
N GLY A 123 16.36 17.12 -4.40
CA GLY A 123 15.76 18.02 -5.38
C GLY A 123 14.70 18.95 -4.78
N LEU A 124 13.81 18.41 -3.94
CA LEU A 124 12.79 19.18 -3.23
C LEU A 124 13.41 20.19 -2.24
N VAL A 125 14.38 19.78 -1.43
CA VAL A 125 15.06 20.68 -0.48
C VAL A 125 15.79 21.80 -1.22
N LEU A 126 16.46 21.48 -2.33
CA LEU A 126 17.13 22.50 -3.15
C LEU A 126 16.13 23.48 -3.78
N SER A 127 14.97 22.99 -4.26
CA SER A 127 13.95 23.84 -4.87
C SER A 127 13.35 24.88 -3.90
N VAL A 128 13.31 24.58 -2.59
CA VAL A 128 12.79 25.49 -1.56
C VAL A 128 13.87 26.24 -0.81
N SER A 129 15.16 25.96 -1.05
CA SER A 129 16.28 26.54 -0.30
C SER A 129 17.12 27.51 -1.12
N LEU A 130 17.25 27.26 -2.44
CA LEU A 130 18.09 28.07 -3.30
C LEU A 130 17.39 29.37 -3.71
N PRO A 131 17.99 30.57 -3.47
CA PRO A 131 17.33 31.86 -3.72
C PRO A 131 16.81 32.04 -5.15
N HIS A 132 17.49 31.49 -6.15
CA HIS A 132 17.07 31.59 -7.55
C HIS A 132 15.95 30.60 -7.96
N LEU A 133 15.58 29.67 -7.08
CA LEU A 133 14.47 28.73 -7.25
C LEU A 133 13.25 29.10 -6.38
N ILE A 134 13.34 30.14 -5.57
CA ILE A 134 12.23 30.66 -4.79
C ILE A 134 11.58 31.79 -5.59
N PRO A 135 10.24 31.76 -5.81
CA PRO A 135 9.54 32.86 -6.45
C PRO A 135 9.72 34.14 -5.66
N PRO A 136 9.77 35.32 -6.32
CA PRO A 136 9.82 36.60 -5.61
C PRO A 136 8.57 36.79 -4.75
N GLN A 137 8.75 37.41 -3.57
CA GLN A 137 7.62 37.75 -2.72
C GLN A 137 6.70 38.74 -3.44
N CYS A 138 5.42 38.48 -3.38
CA CYS A 138 4.41 39.29 -4.04
C CYS A 138 3.33 39.66 -3.03
N ASP A 139 3.17 40.97 -2.80
CA ASP A 139 2.15 41.54 -1.89
C ASP A 139 0.91 42.04 -2.64
N GLU A 140 0.81 41.74 -3.96
CA GLU A 140 -0.33 42.15 -4.78
C GLU A 140 -1.52 41.21 -4.60
N ALA A 141 -2.71 41.70 -4.88
CA ALA A 141 -3.95 40.89 -4.80
C ALA A 141 -3.98 39.70 -5.80
N VAL A 142 -3.22 39.79 -6.90
CA VAL A 142 -3.05 38.71 -7.90
C VAL A 142 -1.56 38.65 -8.25
N CYS A 143 -0.91 37.63 -7.79
CA CYS A 143 0.50 37.38 -8.07
C CYS A 143 0.71 36.60 -9.37
N PRO A 144 1.73 36.93 -10.17
CA PRO A 144 2.06 36.14 -11.34
C PRO A 144 2.55 34.73 -10.91
N PRO A 145 2.23 33.68 -11.67
CA PRO A 145 2.72 32.34 -11.36
C PRO A 145 4.26 32.29 -11.43
N ALA A 146 4.86 31.46 -10.61
CA ALA A 146 6.30 31.21 -10.62
C ALA A 146 6.78 30.86 -12.04
N SER A 147 8.04 31.18 -12.36
CA SER A 147 8.59 30.86 -13.67
C SER A 147 8.54 29.36 -13.97
N GLN A 148 8.41 28.99 -15.23
CA GLN A 148 8.32 27.58 -15.66
C GLN A 148 9.54 26.76 -15.20
N HIS A 149 10.72 27.39 -15.12
CA HIS A 149 11.92 26.74 -14.61
C HIS A 149 11.79 26.33 -13.14
N ILE A 150 11.33 27.25 -12.27
CA ILE A 150 11.11 26.98 -10.85
C ILE A 150 10.08 25.86 -10.66
N GLN A 151 8.96 25.95 -11.37
CA GLN A 151 7.92 24.89 -11.35
C GLN A 151 8.51 23.53 -11.76
N SER A 152 9.26 23.47 -12.88
CA SER A 152 9.81 22.22 -13.40
C SER A 152 10.79 21.54 -12.45
N VAL A 153 11.66 22.31 -11.76
CA VAL A 153 12.60 21.76 -10.78
C VAL A 153 11.85 21.17 -9.58
N PHE A 154 10.88 21.90 -9.03
CA PHE A 154 10.04 21.41 -7.93
C PHE A 154 9.27 20.15 -8.33
N MET A 155 8.62 20.18 -9.49
CA MET A 155 7.87 19.04 -10.03
C MET A 155 8.75 17.81 -10.22
N ALA A 156 9.95 17.97 -10.78
CA ALA A 156 10.90 16.87 -10.97
C ALA A 156 11.28 16.21 -9.64
N GLY A 157 11.64 17.01 -8.61
CA GLY A 157 11.92 16.50 -7.27
C GLY A 157 10.74 15.73 -6.67
N LEU A 158 9.54 16.24 -6.87
CA LEU A 158 8.30 15.65 -6.39
C LEU A 158 7.98 14.30 -7.07
N PHE A 159 8.08 14.23 -8.41
CA PHE A 159 7.87 12.99 -9.15
C PHE A 159 8.92 11.92 -8.82
N ILE A 160 10.19 12.29 -8.76
CA ILE A 160 11.28 11.38 -8.39
C ILE A 160 11.06 10.84 -6.98
N SER A 161 10.65 11.69 -6.02
CA SER A 161 10.30 11.26 -4.66
C SER A 161 9.12 10.29 -4.66
N GLY A 162 8.04 10.60 -5.39
CA GLY A 162 6.88 9.74 -5.52
C GLY A 162 7.20 8.37 -6.11
N MET A 163 8.03 8.32 -7.16
CA MET A 163 8.49 7.07 -7.77
C MET A 163 9.33 6.23 -6.80
N GLY A 164 10.26 6.87 -6.06
CA GLY A 164 11.03 6.18 -5.04
C GLY A 164 10.15 5.61 -3.93
N ALA A 165 9.22 6.41 -3.39
CA ALA A 165 8.30 5.97 -2.35
C ALA A 165 7.40 4.79 -2.78
N ALA A 166 7.03 4.74 -4.06
CA ALA A 166 6.15 3.72 -4.62
C ALA A 166 6.75 2.30 -4.55
N GLY A 167 8.05 2.15 -4.76
CA GLY A 167 8.70 0.84 -4.74
C GLY A 167 8.92 0.29 -3.32
N ILE A 168 8.94 1.14 -2.30
CA ILE A 168 9.21 0.73 -0.93
C ILE A 168 8.02 -0.03 -0.33
N LYS A 169 6.80 0.48 -0.46
CA LYS A 169 5.62 -0.06 0.24
C LYS A 169 5.34 -1.55 0.00
N PRO A 170 5.14 -2.02 -1.25
CA PRO A 170 4.78 -3.42 -1.48
C PRO A 170 5.93 -4.36 -1.16
N THR A 171 7.16 -3.94 -1.45
CA THR A 171 8.36 -4.76 -1.28
C THR A 171 8.75 -4.92 0.19
N VAL A 172 8.58 -3.88 1.03
CA VAL A 172 8.81 -3.98 2.48
C VAL A 172 7.77 -4.88 3.14
N LEU A 173 6.51 -4.85 2.71
CA LEU A 173 5.47 -5.77 3.20
C LEU A 173 5.82 -7.22 2.89
N SER A 174 6.21 -7.51 1.65
CA SER A 174 6.62 -8.83 1.21
C SER A 174 7.88 -9.30 1.96
N LEU A 175 8.96 -8.50 1.94
CA LEU A 175 10.21 -8.84 2.63
C LEU A 175 10.01 -9.00 4.14
N GLY A 176 9.17 -8.15 4.75
CA GLY A 176 8.90 -8.22 6.18
C GLY A 176 8.18 -9.50 6.58
N ARG A 177 7.25 -9.98 5.75
CA ARG A 177 6.59 -11.27 6.00
C ARG A 177 7.54 -12.44 5.82
N GLN A 178 8.46 -12.40 4.87
CA GLN A 178 9.51 -13.41 4.66
C GLN A 178 10.50 -13.54 5.85
N GLN A 179 10.45 -12.62 6.83
CA GLN A 179 11.28 -12.75 8.05
C GLN A 179 10.75 -13.82 9.02
N PHE A 180 9.57 -14.39 8.76
CA PHE A 180 8.93 -15.38 9.61
C PHE A 180 8.71 -16.68 8.81
N ASP A 181 9.24 -17.77 9.33
CA ASP A 181 9.15 -19.10 8.72
C ASP A 181 7.74 -19.68 8.89
N ASP A 182 7.05 -19.96 7.77
CA ASP A 182 5.72 -20.57 7.77
C ASP A 182 5.71 -22.07 8.12
N THR A 183 6.86 -22.73 8.06
CA THR A 183 7.02 -24.11 8.48
C THR A 183 7.08 -24.26 10.00
N ASP A 184 7.48 -23.20 10.72
CA ASP A 184 7.49 -23.16 12.18
C ASP A 184 6.16 -22.59 12.72
N PRO A 185 5.35 -23.35 13.47
CA PRO A 185 4.08 -22.89 14.02
C PRO A 185 4.19 -21.64 14.90
N VAL A 186 5.33 -21.44 15.57
CA VAL A 186 5.57 -20.28 16.42
C VAL A 186 5.87 -19.02 15.59
N GLU A 187 6.77 -19.14 14.60
CA GLU A 187 7.10 -18.02 13.71
C GLU A 187 5.91 -17.65 12.82
N LYS A 188 5.14 -18.63 12.33
CA LYS A 188 3.92 -18.41 11.56
C LYS A 188 2.90 -17.52 12.30
N LYS A 189 2.66 -17.78 13.59
CA LYS A 189 1.79 -16.93 14.42
C LYS A 189 2.33 -15.50 14.54
N LYS A 190 3.65 -15.34 14.72
CA LYS A 190 4.31 -14.03 14.75
C LYS A 190 4.19 -13.30 13.40
N GLY A 191 4.31 -14.04 12.29
CA GLY A 191 4.19 -13.49 10.94
C GLY A 191 2.80 -12.91 10.64
N ILE A 192 1.73 -13.47 11.21
CA ILE A 192 0.38 -12.89 11.09
C ILE A 192 0.29 -11.58 11.89
N LEU A 193 0.91 -11.51 13.08
CA LEU A 193 0.95 -10.29 13.89
C LEU A 193 1.76 -9.17 13.20
N PHE A 194 2.68 -9.51 12.32
CA PHE A 194 3.47 -8.54 11.56
C PHE A 194 2.59 -7.52 10.85
N PHE A 195 1.48 -7.92 10.24
CA PHE A 195 0.59 -7.00 9.53
C PHE A 195 -0.10 -5.98 10.46
N SER A 196 -0.49 -6.39 11.68
CA SER A 196 -1.08 -5.46 12.66
C SER A 196 -0.06 -4.42 13.14
N TYR A 197 1.16 -4.85 13.45
CA TYR A 197 2.23 -3.91 13.83
C TYR A 197 2.68 -3.03 12.67
N TYR A 198 2.75 -3.57 11.45
CA TYR A 198 3.00 -2.77 10.26
C TYR A 198 1.97 -1.63 10.14
N TYR A 199 0.69 -1.97 10.32
CA TYR A 199 -0.38 -0.99 10.22
C TYR A 199 -0.32 0.04 11.35
N ALA A 200 0.00 -0.37 12.57
CA ALA A 200 0.20 0.55 13.70
C ALA A 200 1.37 1.53 13.47
N VAL A 201 2.50 1.03 12.96
CA VAL A 201 3.66 1.88 12.60
C VAL A 201 3.31 2.85 11.47
N TYR A 202 2.59 2.37 10.46
CA TYR A 202 2.09 3.19 9.36
C TYR A 202 1.19 4.33 9.86
N GLU A 203 0.18 4.03 10.70
CA GLU A 203 -0.73 5.04 11.27
C GLU A 203 0.00 6.01 12.22
N ALA A 204 0.96 5.53 13.00
CA ALA A 204 1.79 6.40 13.83
C ALA A 204 2.61 7.40 13.00
N ALA A 205 3.14 6.97 11.86
CA ALA A 205 3.83 7.85 10.92
C ALA A 205 2.89 8.90 10.32
N LEU A 206 1.67 8.50 9.95
CA LEU A 206 0.63 9.41 9.45
C LEU A 206 0.23 10.44 10.51
N PHE A 207 0.04 10.00 11.76
CA PHE A 207 -0.30 10.89 12.86
C PHE A 207 0.76 11.97 13.06
N LEU A 208 2.03 11.58 13.08
CA LEU A 208 3.14 12.52 13.21
C LEU A 208 3.25 13.45 11.99
N ALA A 209 3.02 12.95 10.78
CA ALA A 209 3.01 13.75 9.56
C ALA A 209 1.93 14.83 9.59
N THR A 210 0.69 14.46 9.96
CA THR A 210 -0.47 15.37 9.93
C THR A 210 -0.51 16.36 11.12
N THR A 211 0.23 16.09 12.18
CA THR A 211 0.32 16.98 13.35
C THR A 211 1.59 17.82 13.28
N VAL A 212 2.75 17.20 13.46
CA VAL A 212 4.03 17.92 13.62
C VAL A 212 4.54 18.47 12.30
N PHE A 213 4.56 17.63 11.23
CA PHE A 213 5.18 18.08 9.97
C PHE A 213 4.29 19.05 9.19
N PHE A 214 2.96 18.93 9.28
CA PHE A 214 2.07 19.94 8.69
C PHE A 214 2.25 21.30 9.39
N TRP A 215 2.30 21.32 10.72
CA TRP A 215 2.57 22.51 11.49
C TRP A 215 3.95 23.11 11.13
N LEU A 216 5.00 22.28 11.08
CA LEU A 216 6.34 22.73 10.73
C LEU A 216 6.40 23.40 9.34
N GLN A 217 5.65 22.89 8.37
CA GLN A 217 5.59 23.47 7.02
C GLN A 217 4.80 24.76 6.95
N THR A 218 3.71 24.89 7.72
CA THR A 218 2.82 26.05 7.64
C THR A 218 3.26 27.20 8.52
N ASP A 219 3.71 26.93 9.75
CA ASP A 219 3.98 27.95 10.77
C ASP A 219 5.47 28.31 10.88
N VAL A 220 6.38 27.33 10.64
CA VAL A 220 7.83 27.59 10.67
C VAL A 220 8.35 27.90 9.27
N GLY A 221 7.94 27.13 8.27
CA GLY A 221 8.27 27.34 6.89
C GLY A 221 8.47 26.06 6.07
N PHE A 222 8.26 26.17 4.76
CA PHE A 222 8.42 25.03 3.86
C PHE A 222 9.87 24.55 3.73
N LYS A 223 10.85 25.47 3.80
CA LYS A 223 12.28 25.13 3.76
C LYS A 223 12.67 24.23 4.94
N GLU A 224 12.31 24.63 6.14
CA GLU A 224 12.56 23.90 7.39
C GLU A 224 11.79 22.58 7.37
N GLY A 225 10.54 22.60 6.92
CA GLY A 225 9.69 21.42 6.78
C GLY A 225 10.30 20.36 5.86
N TYR A 226 10.64 20.71 4.61
CA TYR A 226 11.24 19.76 3.66
C TYR A 226 12.64 19.30 4.10
N SER A 227 13.45 20.19 4.70
CA SER A 227 14.77 19.82 5.21
C SER A 227 14.70 18.82 6.36
N THR A 228 13.77 19.03 7.30
CA THR A 228 13.54 18.10 8.42
C THR A 228 13.01 16.76 7.95
N MET A 229 12.09 16.74 6.96
CA MET A 229 11.61 15.49 6.34
C MET A 229 12.75 14.70 5.68
N ALA A 230 13.58 15.38 4.88
CA ALA A 230 14.73 14.75 4.26
C ALA A 230 15.71 14.18 5.30
N GLY A 231 16.03 14.96 6.34
CA GLY A 231 16.87 14.52 7.47
C GLY A 231 16.31 13.28 8.18
N THR A 232 15.00 13.28 8.45
CA THR A 232 14.30 12.13 9.06
C THR A 232 14.39 10.89 8.18
N PHE A 233 14.21 11.05 6.86
CA PHE A 233 14.31 9.94 5.90
C PHE A 233 15.73 9.36 5.86
N TYR A 234 16.76 10.20 5.76
CA TYR A 234 18.16 9.76 5.75
C TYR A 234 18.55 9.05 7.06
N ALA A 235 18.15 9.60 8.21
CA ALA A 235 18.36 8.96 9.50
C ALA A 235 17.72 7.56 9.56
N GLY A 236 16.49 7.43 9.08
CA GLY A 236 15.79 6.14 9.00
C GLY A 236 16.49 5.13 8.10
N ILE A 237 16.99 5.55 6.93
CA ILE A 237 17.80 4.67 6.07
C ILE A 237 19.07 4.21 6.79
N ILE A 238 19.81 5.12 7.40
CA ILE A 238 21.05 4.78 8.13
C ILE A 238 20.77 3.74 9.22
N ILE A 239 19.72 3.93 10.02
CA ILE A 239 19.29 2.95 11.03
C ILE A 239 18.99 1.60 10.39
N SER A 240 18.28 1.61 9.26
CA SER A 240 17.85 0.38 8.58
C SER A 240 19.02 -0.41 7.98
N LEU A 241 20.12 0.25 7.61
CA LEU A 241 21.33 -0.42 7.12
C LEU A 241 21.94 -1.38 8.17
N PHE A 242 21.82 -1.08 9.46
CA PHE A 242 22.25 -1.99 10.52
C PHE A 242 21.44 -3.29 10.57
N GLY A 243 20.24 -3.29 10.01
CA GLY A 243 19.34 -4.44 9.93
C GLY A 243 19.68 -5.44 8.83
N ILE A 244 20.45 -5.06 7.81
CA ILE A 244 20.70 -5.88 6.60
C ILE A 244 21.22 -7.28 6.93
N ARG A 245 22.11 -7.39 7.92
CA ARG A 245 22.71 -8.67 8.36
C ARG A 245 21.72 -9.67 8.94
N TYR A 246 20.54 -9.20 9.36
CA TYR A 246 19.51 -10.05 9.96
C TYR A 246 18.44 -10.48 8.97
N LEU A 247 18.40 -9.89 7.77
CA LEU A 247 17.35 -10.15 6.79
C LEU A 247 17.49 -11.55 6.18
N ARG A 248 16.35 -12.23 6.08
CA ARG A 248 16.14 -13.44 5.28
C ARG A 248 15.58 -13.06 3.92
N HIS A 249 15.98 -13.79 2.89
CA HIS A 249 15.55 -13.56 1.53
C HIS A 249 15.07 -14.85 0.89
N GLN A 250 14.01 -14.76 0.11
CA GLN A 250 13.55 -15.83 -0.77
C GLN A 250 13.88 -15.48 -2.21
N LYS A 251 14.38 -16.44 -2.99
CA LYS A 251 14.70 -16.20 -4.41
C LYS A 251 13.41 -16.04 -5.19
N PRO A 252 13.36 -15.10 -6.18
CA PRO A 252 12.21 -14.98 -7.08
C PRO A 252 11.89 -16.30 -7.79
N VAL A 253 10.61 -16.62 -7.93
CA VAL A 253 10.16 -17.89 -8.53
C VAL A 253 9.69 -17.70 -9.98
N GLY A 254 9.87 -16.52 -10.55
CA GLY A 254 9.47 -16.20 -11.92
C GLY A 254 8.26 -15.28 -12.00
N SER A 255 7.87 -14.92 -13.23
CA SER A 255 6.85 -13.91 -13.47
C SER A 255 5.43 -14.40 -13.15
N PRO A 256 4.74 -13.83 -12.14
CA PRO A 256 3.36 -14.19 -11.82
C PRO A 256 2.38 -13.94 -12.98
N LEU A 257 2.52 -12.79 -13.65
CA LEU A 257 1.65 -12.43 -14.77
C LEU A 257 1.78 -13.41 -15.94
N THR A 258 2.99 -13.95 -16.15
CA THR A 258 3.21 -15.00 -17.17
C THR A 258 2.46 -16.27 -16.81
N ILE A 259 2.39 -16.65 -15.53
CA ILE A 259 1.63 -17.83 -15.07
C ILE A 259 0.14 -17.60 -15.36
N LEU A 260 -0.41 -16.45 -14.97
CA LEU A 260 -1.82 -16.12 -15.21
C LEU A 260 -2.15 -16.13 -16.72
N ALA A 261 -1.29 -15.50 -17.54
CA ALA A 261 -1.46 -15.47 -18.99
C ALA A 261 -1.40 -16.89 -19.61
N LYS A 262 -0.47 -17.74 -19.16
CA LYS A 262 -0.37 -19.14 -19.61
C LYS A 262 -1.64 -19.90 -19.34
N VAL A 263 -2.22 -19.79 -18.15
CA VAL A 263 -3.46 -20.48 -17.78
C VAL A 263 -4.62 -20.01 -18.66
N ILE A 264 -4.78 -18.72 -18.90
CA ILE A 264 -5.82 -18.17 -19.76
C ILE A 264 -5.67 -18.70 -21.19
N VAL A 265 -4.45 -18.64 -21.75
CA VAL A 265 -4.17 -19.11 -23.11
C VAL A 265 -4.39 -20.63 -23.22
N ALA A 266 -3.93 -21.42 -22.23
CA ALA A 266 -4.12 -22.85 -22.24
C ALA A 266 -5.61 -23.25 -22.12
N ALA A 267 -6.36 -22.58 -21.22
CA ALA A 267 -7.79 -22.81 -21.04
C ALA A 267 -8.59 -22.49 -22.32
N THR A 268 -8.28 -21.36 -22.99
CA THR A 268 -8.93 -20.97 -24.26
C THR A 268 -8.57 -21.92 -25.40
N ARG A 269 -7.32 -22.36 -25.51
CA ARG A 269 -6.92 -23.36 -26.53
C ARG A 269 -7.58 -24.71 -26.32
N ASN A 270 -7.79 -25.09 -25.05
CA ASN A 270 -8.40 -26.37 -24.69
C ASN A 270 -9.92 -26.27 -24.47
N TRP A 271 -10.58 -25.17 -24.85
CA TRP A 271 -12.00 -24.89 -24.60
C TRP A 271 -12.94 -26.04 -25.03
N ARG A 272 -12.63 -26.71 -26.13
CA ARG A 272 -13.45 -27.81 -26.68
C ARG A 272 -13.18 -29.18 -26.05
N LYS A 273 -12.13 -29.31 -25.21
CA LYS A 273 -11.83 -30.58 -24.57
C LYS A 273 -12.84 -30.89 -23.47
N PRO A 274 -13.30 -32.17 -23.34
CA PRO A 274 -14.12 -32.57 -22.20
C PRO A 274 -13.28 -32.48 -20.92
N LEU A 275 -13.93 -32.08 -19.82
CA LEU A 275 -13.32 -32.16 -18.50
C LEU A 275 -13.36 -33.61 -18.01
N PRO A 276 -12.31 -34.13 -17.36
CA PRO A 276 -12.36 -35.41 -16.70
C PRO A 276 -13.39 -35.39 -15.56
N ALA A 277 -13.99 -36.55 -15.28
CA ALA A 277 -14.99 -36.68 -14.22
C ALA A 277 -14.36 -36.49 -12.82
N ASP A 278 -13.08 -36.85 -12.67
CA ASP A 278 -12.32 -36.76 -11.43
C ASP A 278 -11.18 -35.72 -11.58
N GLY A 279 -11.03 -34.84 -10.59
CA GLY A 279 -9.93 -33.86 -10.52
C GLY A 279 -8.54 -34.50 -10.39
N SER A 280 -8.44 -35.77 -9.98
CA SER A 280 -7.18 -36.52 -9.94
C SER A 280 -6.58 -36.78 -11.32
N ASP A 281 -7.37 -36.73 -12.39
CA ASP A 281 -6.92 -36.89 -13.77
C ASP A 281 -6.30 -35.60 -14.39
N LEU A 282 -6.31 -34.48 -13.66
CA LEU A 282 -5.69 -33.25 -14.08
C LEU A 282 -4.17 -33.30 -13.89
N TYR A 283 -3.45 -32.57 -14.74
CA TYR A 283 -2.01 -32.58 -14.71
C TYR A 283 -1.43 -31.81 -13.51
N GLU A 284 -0.69 -32.50 -12.67
CA GLU A 284 0.15 -31.91 -11.62
C GLU A 284 1.56 -32.52 -11.68
N LEU A 285 2.54 -31.82 -11.15
CA LEU A 285 3.91 -32.31 -11.07
C LEU A 285 4.06 -33.36 -9.98
N GLU A 286 4.39 -34.59 -10.38
CA GLU A 286 4.75 -35.69 -9.47
C GLU A 286 6.27 -35.66 -9.23
N GLY A 287 6.70 -35.55 -7.98
CA GLY A 287 8.10 -35.67 -7.57
C GLY A 287 8.98 -34.39 -7.71
N GLU A 288 10.26 -34.59 -7.40
CA GLU A 288 11.30 -33.55 -7.61
C GLU A 288 11.63 -33.45 -9.11
N THR A 289 10.97 -32.56 -9.80
CA THR A 289 11.34 -32.21 -11.18
C THR A 289 12.56 -31.28 -11.15
N SER A 290 13.45 -31.43 -12.15
CA SER A 290 14.65 -30.60 -12.34
C SER A 290 14.37 -29.09 -12.52
N ASP A 291 13.12 -28.68 -12.75
CA ASP A 291 12.70 -27.28 -12.77
C ASP A 291 12.53 -26.76 -11.35
N ILE A 292 13.66 -26.28 -10.81
CA ILE A 292 13.80 -25.64 -9.49
C ILE A 292 12.76 -24.52 -9.25
N GLN A 293 12.26 -23.88 -10.32
CA GLN A 293 11.27 -22.81 -10.23
C GLN A 293 9.85 -23.30 -9.92
N LEU A 294 9.44 -24.46 -10.47
CA LEU A 294 8.11 -25.02 -10.26
C LEU A 294 7.97 -25.76 -8.90
N ASN A 295 9.06 -26.33 -8.40
CA ASN A 295 9.08 -27.04 -7.11
C ASN A 295 9.00 -26.11 -5.87
N ARG A 296 9.18 -24.80 -6.03
CA ARG A 296 9.10 -23.82 -4.93
C ARG A 296 7.71 -23.28 -4.69
N ILE A 297 6.77 -23.47 -5.62
CA ILE A 297 5.39 -23.04 -5.42
C ILE A 297 4.70 -24.09 -4.54
N ARG A 298 4.19 -23.68 -3.40
CA ARG A 298 3.36 -24.54 -2.55
C ARG A 298 2.24 -25.14 -3.39
N LYS A 299 2.13 -26.48 -3.44
CA LYS A 299 1.04 -27.17 -4.13
C LYS A 299 -0.29 -26.74 -3.53
N ILE A 300 -1.19 -26.30 -4.40
CA ILE A 300 -2.56 -25.90 -4.02
C ILE A 300 -3.48 -27.06 -4.41
N THR A 301 -4.33 -27.48 -3.48
CA THR A 301 -5.32 -28.54 -3.74
C THR A 301 -6.36 -28.05 -4.74
N HIS A 302 -6.76 -28.95 -5.65
CA HIS A 302 -7.80 -28.67 -6.64
C HIS A 302 -9.12 -28.25 -5.96
N SER A 303 -9.75 -27.22 -6.50
CA SER A 303 -11.07 -26.73 -6.09
C SER A 303 -12.09 -26.87 -7.22
N GLU A 304 -13.33 -27.22 -6.86
CA GLU A 304 -14.45 -27.38 -7.78
C GLU A 304 -14.99 -26.03 -8.35
N ARG A 305 -14.38 -24.91 -7.94
CA ARG A 305 -14.78 -23.57 -8.38
C ARG A 305 -14.18 -23.27 -9.76
N LEU A 306 -14.88 -22.48 -10.57
CA LEU A 306 -14.40 -22.02 -11.89
C LEU A 306 -13.85 -23.18 -12.76
N LYS A 307 -14.57 -24.30 -12.84
CA LYS A 307 -14.18 -25.53 -13.55
C LYS A 307 -13.76 -25.32 -15.01
N PHE A 308 -14.23 -24.26 -15.66
CA PHE A 308 -13.84 -23.95 -17.03
C PHE A 308 -12.33 -23.66 -17.19
N LEU A 309 -11.66 -23.23 -16.12
CA LEU A 309 -10.21 -22.99 -16.11
C LEU A 309 -9.43 -24.32 -16.01
N ASP A 310 -10.02 -25.38 -15.45
CA ASP A 310 -9.36 -26.67 -15.32
C ASP A 310 -9.00 -27.28 -16.67
N LYS A 311 -9.65 -26.82 -17.75
CA LYS A 311 -9.29 -27.18 -19.13
C LYS A 311 -7.82 -26.84 -19.48
N ALA A 312 -7.18 -25.92 -18.77
CA ALA A 312 -5.76 -25.63 -18.92
C ALA A 312 -4.86 -26.77 -18.40
N ALA A 313 -5.36 -27.59 -17.47
CA ALA A 313 -4.63 -28.71 -16.88
C ALA A 313 -5.05 -30.09 -17.48
N VAL A 314 -5.92 -30.13 -18.49
CA VAL A 314 -6.35 -31.36 -19.15
C VAL A 314 -5.26 -31.84 -20.09
N LEU A 315 -4.73 -33.04 -19.84
CA LEU A 315 -3.80 -33.72 -20.74
C LEU A 315 -4.50 -34.06 -22.08
N PRO A 316 -3.84 -33.94 -23.23
CA PRO A 316 -4.33 -34.50 -24.48
C PRO A 316 -4.54 -36.02 -24.33
N GLY A 317 -5.59 -36.60 -24.96
CA GLY A 317 -6.00 -38.00 -24.76
C GLY A 317 -4.88 -39.02 -24.88
N ASP A 318 -3.90 -38.78 -25.77
CA ASP A 318 -2.73 -39.64 -26.00
C ASP A 318 -1.56 -39.33 -25.04
N ALA A 319 -1.70 -38.38 -24.10
CA ALA A 319 -0.58 -37.85 -23.33
C ALA A 319 -0.48 -38.43 -21.90
N LYS A 320 -1.41 -39.32 -21.45
CA LYS A 320 -1.28 -39.97 -20.13
C LYS A 320 0.00 -40.80 -19.99
N GLY A 321 0.54 -41.34 -21.10
CA GLY A 321 1.79 -42.11 -21.16
C GLY A 321 3.00 -41.35 -21.73
N LEU A 322 2.92 -40.02 -21.93
CA LEU A 322 4.01 -39.26 -22.54
C LEU A 322 5.21 -39.11 -21.60
N PRO A 323 6.45 -39.19 -22.15
CA PRO A 323 7.67 -38.89 -21.42
C PRO A 323 7.63 -37.46 -20.85
N SER A 324 8.34 -37.28 -19.73
CA SER A 324 8.43 -35.98 -19.04
C SER A 324 8.84 -34.83 -19.95
N ASP A 325 9.76 -35.08 -20.89
CA ASP A 325 10.26 -34.07 -21.84
C ASP A 325 9.17 -33.50 -22.75
N LYS A 326 8.27 -34.39 -23.23
CA LYS A 326 7.14 -33.95 -24.08
C LYS A 326 6.09 -33.18 -23.28
N LYS A 327 5.86 -33.55 -22.00
CA LYS A 327 4.98 -32.78 -21.11
C LYS A 327 5.55 -31.39 -20.86
N GLN A 328 6.86 -31.27 -20.63
CA GLN A 328 7.55 -29.98 -20.50
C GLN A 328 7.47 -29.13 -21.77
N GLN A 329 7.55 -29.75 -22.95
CA GLN A 329 7.36 -29.04 -24.22
C GLN A 329 5.96 -28.43 -24.32
N LEU A 330 4.90 -29.15 -23.96
CA LEU A 330 3.52 -28.63 -23.95
C LEU A 330 3.36 -27.44 -22.98
N ILE A 331 4.06 -27.48 -21.83
CA ILE A 331 4.08 -26.35 -20.87
C ILE A 331 4.80 -25.14 -21.49
N ARG A 332 5.93 -25.35 -22.17
CA ARG A 332 6.67 -24.25 -22.85
C ARG A 332 5.85 -23.64 -23.99
N GLU A 333 5.04 -24.44 -24.70
CA GLU A 333 4.16 -24.00 -25.79
C GLU A 333 2.84 -23.38 -25.31
N TRP A 334 2.65 -23.22 -23.99
CA TRP A 334 1.41 -22.68 -23.39
C TRP A 334 0.15 -23.49 -23.74
N LYS A 335 0.29 -24.79 -23.85
CA LYS A 335 -0.81 -25.74 -24.15
C LYS A 335 -1.25 -26.52 -22.91
N LEU A 336 -0.39 -26.59 -21.90
CA LEU A 336 -0.62 -27.33 -20.66
C LEU A 336 -0.13 -26.52 -19.46
N CYS A 337 -0.93 -26.49 -18.39
CA CYS A 337 -0.58 -25.91 -17.11
C CYS A 337 -0.77 -26.93 -15.99
N THR A 338 -0.12 -26.73 -14.84
CA THR A 338 -0.36 -27.54 -13.64
C THR A 338 -1.64 -27.12 -12.94
N VAL A 339 -2.25 -28.03 -12.17
CA VAL A 339 -3.40 -27.70 -11.29
C VAL A 339 -3.05 -26.54 -10.38
N THR A 340 -1.87 -26.55 -9.76
CA THR A 340 -1.40 -25.45 -8.92
C THR A 340 -1.43 -24.09 -9.64
N GLN A 341 -1.00 -24.01 -10.91
CA GLN A 341 -1.05 -22.78 -11.70
C GLN A 341 -2.48 -22.32 -12.00
N VAL A 342 -3.37 -23.27 -12.27
CA VAL A 342 -4.80 -22.99 -12.50
C VAL A 342 -5.45 -22.46 -11.23
N GLU A 343 -5.19 -23.09 -10.08
CA GLU A 343 -5.72 -22.64 -8.79
C GLU A 343 -5.24 -21.22 -8.41
N VAL A 344 -4.01 -20.85 -8.76
CA VAL A 344 -3.51 -19.48 -8.61
C VAL A 344 -4.41 -18.46 -9.33
N LEU A 345 -4.78 -18.73 -10.58
CA LEU A 345 -5.69 -17.84 -11.33
C LEU A 345 -7.09 -17.84 -10.70
N LYS A 346 -7.59 -18.99 -10.25
CA LYS A 346 -8.89 -19.08 -9.56
C LYS A 346 -8.90 -18.22 -8.30
N VAL A 347 -7.84 -18.26 -7.48
CA VAL A 347 -7.69 -17.44 -6.27
C VAL A 347 -7.74 -15.95 -6.62
N VAL A 348 -6.99 -15.50 -7.64
CA VAL A 348 -7.01 -14.11 -8.10
C VAL A 348 -8.43 -13.66 -8.47
N LEU A 349 -9.15 -14.48 -9.25
CA LEU A 349 -10.51 -14.16 -9.68
C LEU A 349 -11.53 -14.18 -8.52
N LEU A 350 -11.37 -15.10 -7.57
CA LEU A 350 -12.25 -15.22 -6.40
C LEU A 350 -12.04 -14.08 -5.38
N LEU A 351 -10.84 -13.52 -5.32
CA LEU A 351 -10.53 -12.38 -4.46
C LEU A 351 -10.93 -11.03 -5.08
N PHE A 352 -11.16 -10.98 -6.40
CA PHE A 352 -11.51 -9.75 -7.10
C PHE A 352 -12.79 -9.06 -6.56
N PRO A 353 -13.89 -9.76 -6.23
CA PRO A 353 -15.05 -9.13 -5.61
C PRO A 353 -14.73 -8.48 -4.26
N ASN A 354 -13.90 -9.13 -3.42
CA ASN A 354 -13.47 -8.56 -2.15
C ASN A 354 -12.61 -7.30 -2.36
N TRP A 355 -11.74 -7.31 -3.37
CA TRP A 355 -10.96 -6.16 -3.79
C TRP A 355 -11.87 -5.01 -4.25
N LEU A 356 -12.88 -5.29 -5.07
CA LEU A 356 -13.86 -4.30 -5.54
C LEU A 356 -14.67 -3.70 -4.38
N CYS A 357 -15.12 -4.52 -3.43
CA CYS A 357 -15.80 -4.04 -2.22
C CYS A 357 -14.93 -3.06 -1.42
N SER A 358 -13.63 -3.32 -1.35
CA SER A 358 -12.70 -2.45 -0.64
C SER A 358 -12.55 -1.07 -1.30
N CYS A 359 -12.80 -0.95 -2.61
CA CYS A 359 -12.80 0.34 -3.30
C CYS A 359 -13.84 1.31 -2.70
N PHE A 360 -15.01 0.81 -2.30
CA PHE A 360 -16.06 1.65 -1.68
C PHE A 360 -15.59 2.29 -0.37
N MET A 361 -14.82 1.57 0.45
CA MET A 361 -14.25 2.15 1.67
C MET A 361 -13.27 3.28 1.34
N TYR A 362 -12.40 3.08 0.35
CA TYR A 362 -11.44 4.12 -0.02
C TYR A 362 -12.11 5.33 -0.69
N VAL A 363 -13.25 5.13 -1.38
CA VAL A 363 -14.11 6.24 -1.84
C VAL A 363 -14.61 7.05 -0.64
N ALA A 364 -15.13 6.39 0.40
CA ALA A 364 -15.57 7.06 1.62
C ALA A 364 -14.41 7.82 2.32
N ALA A 365 -13.23 7.18 2.43
CA ALA A 365 -12.04 7.81 2.99
C ALA A 365 -11.61 9.06 2.20
N ALA A 366 -11.65 8.98 0.89
CA ALA A 366 -11.31 10.09 0.01
C ALA A 366 -12.28 11.27 0.12
N GLN A 367 -13.58 11.01 0.33
CA GLN A 367 -14.57 12.06 0.60
C GLN A 367 -14.24 12.81 1.90
N ASN A 368 -13.89 12.11 2.97
CA ASN A 368 -13.50 12.75 4.22
C ASN A 368 -12.25 13.63 4.09
N VAL A 369 -11.24 13.18 3.35
CA VAL A 369 -10.01 13.98 3.13
C VAL A 369 -10.29 15.26 2.33
N THR A 370 -11.28 15.28 1.45
CA THR A 370 -11.59 16.45 0.61
C THR A 370 -12.73 17.28 1.19
N PHE A 371 -13.93 16.71 1.23
CA PHE A 371 -15.12 17.43 1.71
C PHE A 371 -15.10 17.67 3.22
N GLY A 372 -14.56 16.73 4.02
CA GLY A 372 -14.41 16.90 5.46
C GLY A 372 -13.49 18.08 5.80
N VAL A 373 -12.35 18.23 5.11
CA VAL A 373 -11.46 19.38 5.30
C VAL A 373 -12.14 20.69 4.88
N GLN A 374 -12.85 20.68 3.75
CA GLN A 374 -13.60 21.86 3.29
C GLN A 374 -14.73 22.22 4.25
N GLN A 375 -15.44 21.24 4.79
CA GLN A 375 -16.50 21.42 5.78
C GLN A 375 -15.95 22.10 7.04
N VAL A 376 -14.82 21.61 7.56
CA VAL A 376 -14.14 22.17 8.73
C VAL A 376 -13.57 23.57 8.48
N SER A 377 -13.13 23.86 7.25
CA SER A 377 -12.55 25.19 6.94
C SER A 377 -13.51 26.33 7.20
N GLY A 378 -14.81 26.12 7.02
CA GLY A 378 -15.88 27.10 7.28
C GLY A 378 -16.34 27.17 8.74
N MET A 379 -15.98 26.19 9.59
CA MET A 379 -16.43 26.08 10.98
C MET A 379 -15.49 26.78 11.97
N ASN A 380 -15.98 26.96 13.20
CA ASN A 380 -15.15 27.45 14.30
C ASN A 380 -14.13 26.37 14.73
N ARG A 381 -12.83 26.67 14.54
CA ARG A 381 -11.69 25.79 14.81
C ARG A 381 -10.86 26.23 16.02
N GLN A 382 -11.41 27.10 16.87
CA GLN A 382 -10.73 27.58 18.06
C GLN A 382 -10.76 26.52 19.16
N LEU A 383 -9.62 26.25 19.76
CA LEU A 383 -9.40 25.45 20.96
C LEU A 383 -8.66 26.33 21.98
N GLY A 384 -9.43 27.07 22.80
CA GLY A 384 -8.87 28.15 23.63
C GLY A 384 -8.29 29.24 22.74
N ASP A 385 -7.01 29.58 22.93
CA ASP A 385 -6.29 30.59 22.14
C ASP A 385 -5.69 30.07 20.83
N PHE A 386 -5.77 28.73 20.59
CA PHE A 386 -5.17 28.10 19.41
C PHE A 386 -6.23 27.80 18.34
N THR A 387 -5.97 28.24 17.10
CA THR A 387 -6.79 27.91 15.92
C THR A 387 -6.08 26.88 15.06
N PHE A 388 -6.57 25.64 15.04
CA PHE A 388 -5.91 24.57 14.30
C PHE A 388 -6.17 24.64 12.79
N PRO A 389 -5.19 24.25 11.93
CA PRO A 389 -5.37 24.15 10.49
C PRO A 389 -6.49 23.14 10.13
N PRO A 390 -7.31 23.41 9.07
CA PRO A 390 -8.43 22.51 8.72
C PRO A 390 -8.00 21.06 8.47
N ALA A 391 -6.87 20.85 7.81
CA ALA A 391 -6.34 19.54 7.47
C ALA A 391 -5.93 18.71 8.71
N THR A 392 -5.57 19.36 9.82
CA THR A 392 -5.17 18.69 11.06
C THR A 392 -6.31 17.89 11.68
N VAL A 393 -7.57 18.23 11.36
CA VAL A 393 -8.72 17.48 11.87
C VAL A 393 -8.66 15.99 11.50
N MET A 394 -8.01 15.64 10.38
CA MET A 394 -7.79 14.26 9.95
C MET A 394 -6.97 13.45 10.96
N SER A 395 -6.14 14.09 11.78
CA SER A 395 -5.38 13.41 12.84
C SER A 395 -6.29 12.71 13.86
N ALA A 396 -7.53 13.16 14.02
CA ALA A 396 -8.50 12.51 14.89
C ALA A 396 -8.90 11.11 14.39
N SER A 397 -9.07 10.92 13.08
CA SER A 397 -9.34 9.59 12.51
C SER A 397 -8.12 8.67 12.61
N ILE A 398 -6.93 9.21 12.42
CA ILE A 398 -5.67 8.45 12.54
C ILE A 398 -5.44 8.04 13.99
N PHE A 399 -5.67 8.94 14.94
CA PHE A 399 -5.60 8.63 16.38
C PHE A 399 -6.62 7.57 16.77
N SER A 400 -7.86 7.68 16.28
CA SER A 400 -8.90 6.67 16.48
C SER A 400 -8.49 5.30 15.90
N SER A 401 -7.84 5.29 14.73
CA SER A 401 -7.28 4.07 14.11
C SER A 401 -6.22 3.40 15.00
N LEU A 402 -5.27 4.17 15.53
CA LEU A 402 -4.25 3.69 16.46
C LEU A 402 -4.86 3.12 17.73
N LEU A 403 -5.82 3.83 18.31
CA LEU A 403 -6.54 3.39 19.50
C LEU A 403 -7.30 2.09 19.23
N TRP A 404 -7.96 1.98 18.07
CA TRP A 404 -8.68 0.77 17.68
C TRP A 404 -7.75 -0.43 17.51
N ILE A 405 -6.58 -0.26 16.90
CA ILE A 405 -5.58 -1.34 16.77
C ILE A 405 -5.18 -1.84 18.17
N ALA A 406 -4.89 -0.92 19.10
CA ALA A 406 -4.53 -1.27 20.47
C ALA A 406 -5.69 -1.98 21.19
N VAL A 407 -6.91 -1.48 21.09
CA VAL A 407 -8.11 -2.08 21.69
C VAL A 407 -8.36 -3.47 21.11
N TYR A 408 -8.23 -3.63 19.79
CA TYR A 408 -8.43 -4.93 19.13
C TYR A 408 -7.40 -5.97 19.61
N GLU A 409 -6.11 -5.64 19.59
CA GLU A 409 -5.03 -6.60 19.90
C GLU A 409 -4.95 -6.92 21.41
N TYR A 410 -5.15 -5.94 22.29
CA TYR A 410 -4.94 -6.14 23.73
C TYR A 410 -6.23 -6.44 24.51
N VAL A 411 -7.38 -5.94 24.05
CA VAL A 411 -8.66 -6.07 24.78
C VAL A 411 -9.58 -7.09 24.10
N LEU A 412 -9.86 -6.91 22.79
CA LEU A 412 -10.90 -7.67 22.11
C LEU A 412 -10.43 -9.04 21.61
N LEU A 413 -9.16 -9.21 21.27
CA LEU A 413 -8.64 -10.43 20.64
C LEU A 413 -8.88 -11.66 21.53
N ARG A 414 -8.64 -11.57 22.85
CA ARG A 414 -8.80 -12.71 23.76
C ARG A 414 -10.25 -13.20 23.89
N PRO A 415 -11.26 -12.33 24.18
CA PRO A 415 -12.64 -12.78 24.24
C PRO A 415 -13.19 -13.23 22.88
N LEU A 416 -12.86 -12.51 21.80
CA LEU A 416 -13.29 -12.89 20.45
C LEU A 416 -12.74 -14.26 20.04
N LYS A 417 -11.47 -14.55 20.34
CA LYS A 417 -10.86 -15.86 20.06
C LYS A 417 -11.57 -16.99 20.82
N LYS A 418 -11.99 -16.75 22.08
CA LYS A 418 -12.75 -17.74 22.86
C LYS A 418 -14.14 -17.97 22.26
N TRP A 419 -14.77 -16.92 21.77
CA TRP A 419 -16.12 -16.98 21.23
C TRP A 419 -16.19 -17.58 19.82
N THR A 420 -15.29 -17.17 18.92
CA THR A 420 -15.31 -17.57 17.51
C THR A 420 -14.44 -18.79 17.19
N GLY A 421 -13.49 -19.14 18.07
CA GLY A 421 -12.47 -20.17 17.79
C GLY A 421 -11.39 -19.75 16.78
N HIS A 422 -11.52 -18.58 16.16
CA HIS A 422 -10.57 -18.12 15.15
C HIS A 422 -9.29 -17.56 15.80
N PRO A 423 -8.08 -17.89 15.31
CA PRO A 423 -6.81 -17.46 15.92
C PRO A 423 -6.66 -15.95 16.08
N ARG A 424 -7.25 -15.18 15.18
CA ARG A 424 -7.25 -13.71 15.16
C ARG A 424 -8.54 -13.07 15.69
N GLY A 425 -9.37 -13.81 16.43
CA GLY A 425 -10.67 -13.38 16.94
C GLY A 425 -11.75 -13.36 15.86
N LEU A 426 -11.60 -12.58 14.82
CA LEU A 426 -12.51 -12.53 13.67
C LEU A 426 -11.79 -12.95 12.39
N SER A 427 -12.52 -13.63 11.49
CA SER A 427 -11.98 -13.98 10.17
C SER A 427 -11.72 -12.71 9.35
N PRO A 428 -10.79 -12.73 8.37
CA PRO A 428 -10.53 -11.57 7.51
C PRO A 428 -11.79 -11.06 6.80
N GLN A 429 -12.66 -11.97 6.36
CA GLN A 429 -13.92 -11.62 5.68
C GLN A 429 -14.88 -10.86 6.60
N VAL A 430 -15.03 -11.30 7.85
CA VAL A 430 -15.88 -10.62 8.85
C VAL A 430 -15.31 -9.24 9.18
N ARG A 431 -14.00 -9.12 9.34
CA ARG A 431 -13.35 -7.81 9.56
C ARG A 431 -13.55 -6.86 8.38
N THR A 432 -13.45 -7.38 7.14
CA THR A 432 -13.76 -6.61 5.92
C THR A 432 -15.21 -6.11 5.93
N GLY A 433 -16.17 -6.99 6.24
CA GLY A 433 -17.59 -6.62 6.33
C GLY A 433 -17.87 -5.56 7.40
N LEU A 434 -17.26 -5.67 8.58
CA LEU A 434 -17.34 -4.65 9.63
C LEU A 434 -16.70 -3.33 9.20
N GLY A 435 -15.56 -3.38 8.52
CA GLY A 435 -14.92 -2.18 7.97
C GLY A 435 -15.82 -1.44 6.99
N LEU A 436 -16.49 -2.17 6.07
CA LEU A 436 -17.45 -1.59 5.14
C LEU A 436 -18.70 -1.03 5.84
N PHE A 437 -19.19 -1.70 6.89
CA PHE A 437 -20.28 -1.19 7.71
C PHE A 437 -19.90 0.16 8.37
N PHE A 438 -18.73 0.25 8.98
CA PHE A 438 -18.24 1.51 9.55
C PHE A 438 -18.00 2.58 8.48
N ALA A 439 -17.57 2.23 7.26
CA ALA A 439 -17.47 3.18 6.15
C ALA A 439 -18.83 3.78 5.77
N ALA A 440 -19.86 2.94 5.69
CA ALA A 440 -21.24 3.41 5.42
C ALA A 440 -21.75 4.29 6.57
N ALA A 441 -21.52 3.89 7.83
CA ALA A 441 -21.87 4.68 9.01
C ALA A 441 -21.16 6.05 9.02
N THR A 442 -19.89 6.10 8.62
CA THR A 442 -19.13 7.35 8.45
C THR A 442 -19.81 8.29 7.44
N MET A 443 -20.21 7.78 6.28
CA MET A 443 -20.92 8.60 5.28
C MET A 443 -22.27 9.10 5.79
N GLY A 444 -22.99 8.27 6.56
CA GLY A 444 -24.23 8.69 7.23
C GLY A 444 -24.00 9.81 8.24
N ALA A 445 -22.97 9.68 9.08
CA ALA A 445 -22.59 10.70 10.05
C ALA A 445 -22.18 12.02 9.36
N SER A 446 -21.38 11.93 8.30
CA SER A 446 -20.95 13.08 7.50
C SER A 446 -22.16 13.82 6.88
N ALA A 447 -23.13 13.08 6.34
CA ALA A 447 -24.37 13.66 5.81
C ALA A 447 -25.19 14.39 6.90
N LEU A 448 -25.30 13.82 8.11
CA LEU A 448 -26.00 14.45 9.23
C LEU A 448 -25.31 15.76 9.68
N VAL A 449 -23.97 15.74 9.77
CA VAL A 449 -23.18 16.93 10.10
C VAL A 449 -23.36 18.02 9.04
N GLU A 450 -23.34 17.65 7.76
CA GLU A 450 -23.53 18.60 6.65
C GLU A 450 -24.95 19.19 6.64
N MET A 451 -26.00 18.39 6.85
CA MET A 451 -27.36 18.89 6.98
C MET A 451 -27.48 19.93 8.09
N ARG A 452 -26.85 19.66 9.26
CA ARG A 452 -26.82 20.63 10.36
C ARG A 452 -26.04 21.89 9.99
N ARG A 453 -24.88 21.75 9.36
CA ARG A 453 -24.07 22.90 8.90
C ARG A 453 -24.87 23.81 7.98
N VAL A 454 -25.52 23.23 6.98
CA VAL A 454 -26.38 23.96 6.03
C VAL A 454 -27.56 24.64 6.75
N SER A 455 -28.19 23.97 7.72
CA SER A 455 -29.27 24.57 8.52
C SER A 455 -28.80 25.77 9.32
N VAL A 456 -27.59 25.73 9.91
CA VAL A 456 -26.99 26.85 10.64
C VAL A 456 -26.67 28.02 9.70
N ILE A 457 -26.12 27.75 8.52
CA ILE A 457 -25.83 28.77 7.49
C ILE A 457 -27.13 29.48 7.11
N ARG A 458 -28.22 28.77 6.84
CA ARG A 458 -29.52 29.32 6.47
C ARG A 458 -30.16 30.11 7.62
N ALA A 459 -30.12 29.60 8.85
CA ALA A 459 -30.69 30.26 10.01
C ALA A 459 -30.03 31.60 10.35
N HIS A 460 -28.71 31.75 10.05
CA HIS A 460 -27.97 32.96 10.33
C HIS A 460 -27.72 33.83 9.08
N ASN A 461 -28.32 33.48 7.92
CA ASN A 461 -28.15 34.19 6.63
C ASN A 461 -26.67 34.43 6.29
N ILE A 462 -25.81 33.41 6.51
CA ILE A 462 -24.37 33.51 6.31
C ILE A 462 -24.05 33.51 4.81
N THR A 463 -23.31 34.50 4.34
CA THR A 463 -22.90 34.62 2.93
C THR A 463 -21.71 33.69 2.60
N ASP A 464 -21.53 33.36 1.32
CA ASP A 464 -20.42 32.52 0.85
C ASP A 464 -19.05 33.09 1.25
N LEU A 465 -18.91 34.42 1.30
CA LEU A 465 -17.69 35.08 1.74
C LEU A 465 -17.41 34.83 3.23
N GLN A 466 -18.46 34.83 4.06
CA GLN A 466 -18.34 34.54 5.50
C GLN A 466 -18.01 33.07 5.75
N VAL A 467 -18.58 32.15 4.94
CA VAL A 467 -18.21 30.71 4.96
C VAL A 467 -16.73 30.55 4.65
N LYS A 468 -16.22 31.18 3.59
CA LYS A 468 -14.79 31.12 3.24
C LYS A 468 -13.88 31.69 4.32
N ARG A 469 -14.35 32.63 5.14
CA ARG A 469 -13.61 33.23 6.26
C ARG A 469 -13.70 32.40 7.56
N GLY A 470 -14.41 31.27 7.57
CA GLY A 470 -14.55 30.43 8.76
C GLY A 470 -15.47 31.01 9.83
N LEU A 471 -16.47 31.77 9.45
CA LEU A 471 -17.37 32.48 10.36
C LEU A 471 -18.69 31.75 10.66
N ILE A 472 -18.78 30.45 10.38
CA ILE A 472 -19.95 29.65 10.73
C ILE A 472 -19.95 29.43 12.25
N PRO A 473 -21.03 29.77 12.99
CA PRO A 473 -21.14 29.60 14.43
C PRO A 473 -21.43 28.14 14.79
N MET A 474 -20.59 27.23 14.31
CA MET A 474 -20.64 25.79 14.55
C MET A 474 -19.24 25.26 14.84
N SER A 475 -19.05 24.59 15.95
CA SER A 475 -17.75 24.02 16.32
C SER A 475 -17.34 22.90 15.37
N ALA A 476 -16.06 22.86 15.00
CA ALA A 476 -15.46 21.78 14.23
C ALA A 476 -15.52 20.41 14.96
N ALA A 477 -15.77 20.41 16.27
CA ALA A 477 -15.96 19.16 17.02
C ALA A 477 -17.15 18.31 16.54
N TRP A 478 -18.11 18.89 15.80
CA TRP A 478 -19.21 18.15 15.22
C TRP A 478 -18.79 17.10 14.17
N VAL A 479 -17.60 17.20 13.59
CA VAL A 479 -17.06 16.21 12.64
C VAL A 479 -16.36 15.03 13.36
N LEU A 480 -16.10 15.09 14.66
CA LEU A 480 -15.41 14.03 15.39
C LEU A 480 -16.10 12.66 15.31
N PRO A 481 -17.44 12.52 15.40
CA PRO A 481 -18.10 11.22 15.28
C PRO A 481 -17.78 10.52 13.94
N GLU A 482 -17.81 11.23 12.83
CA GLU A 482 -17.49 10.65 11.52
C GLU A 482 -16.02 10.23 11.43
N LEU A 483 -15.09 11.04 11.97
CA LEU A 483 -13.67 10.74 11.98
C LEU A 483 -13.33 9.55 12.88
N ILE A 484 -14.02 9.39 14.01
CA ILE A 484 -13.86 8.24 14.90
C ILE A 484 -14.32 6.96 14.19
N LEU A 485 -15.48 6.98 13.53
CA LEU A 485 -16.00 5.84 12.76
C LEU A 485 -15.04 5.46 11.62
N MET A 486 -14.49 6.46 10.92
CA MET A 486 -13.50 6.23 9.87
C MET A 486 -12.22 5.62 10.44
N GLY A 487 -11.78 6.03 11.63
CA GLY A 487 -10.65 5.44 12.33
C GLY A 487 -10.85 3.96 12.65
N PHE A 488 -12.05 3.49 12.89
CA PHE A 488 -12.35 2.05 13.05
C PHE A 488 -12.32 1.30 11.72
N CYS A 489 -12.80 1.94 10.66
CA CYS A 489 -12.86 1.35 9.34
C CYS A 489 -11.47 0.97 8.79
N HIS A 490 -10.51 1.89 8.85
CA HIS A 490 -9.18 1.74 8.25
C HIS A 490 -8.42 0.48 8.71
N PRO A 491 -8.20 0.23 10.02
CA PRO A 491 -7.43 -0.93 10.46
C PRO A 491 -8.21 -2.24 10.30
N LEU A 492 -9.54 -2.22 10.45
CA LEU A 492 -10.35 -3.42 10.25
C LEU A 492 -10.21 -3.97 8.84
N LEU A 493 -10.35 -3.12 7.83
CA LEU A 493 -10.26 -3.51 6.45
C LEU A 493 -8.81 -3.67 5.99
N GLY A 494 -7.92 -2.73 6.34
CA GLY A 494 -6.53 -2.75 5.88
C GLY A 494 -5.76 -3.97 6.36
N THR A 495 -5.83 -4.31 7.66
CA THR A 495 -5.16 -5.50 8.19
C THR A 495 -5.80 -6.80 7.68
N ALA A 496 -7.14 -6.82 7.52
CA ALA A 496 -7.84 -7.98 6.99
C ALA A 496 -7.45 -8.29 5.55
N MET A 497 -7.33 -7.26 4.71
CA MET A 497 -6.90 -7.39 3.33
C MET A 497 -5.48 -7.94 3.23
N LEU A 498 -4.53 -7.36 3.97
CA LEU A 498 -3.14 -7.82 3.97
C LEU A 498 -3.03 -9.29 4.42
N GLU A 499 -3.76 -9.66 5.47
CA GLU A 499 -3.79 -11.04 5.98
C GLU A 499 -4.41 -11.99 4.97
N LEU A 500 -5.57 -11.64 4.39
CA LEU A 500 -6.29 -12.45 3.41
C LEU A 500 -5.45 -12.71 2.16
N TYR A 501 -4.89 -11.65 1.58
CA TYR A 501 -4.08 -11.78 0.39
C TYR A 501 -2.81 -12.60 0.64
N HIS A 502 -2.17 -12.42 1.80
CA HIS A 502 -1.01 -13.24 2.15
C HIS A 502 -1.37 -14.73 2.33
N GLN A 503 -2.55 -15.03 2.90
CA GLN A 503 -2.97 -16.42 3.12
C GLN A 503 -3.38 -17.13 1.83
N GLU A 504 -4.03 -16.42 0.91
CA GLU A 504 -4.61 -16.98 -0.29
C GLU A 504 -3.65 -16.98 -1.48
N PHE A 505 -2.79 -15.96 -1.62
CA PHE A 505 -1.86 -15.89 -2.73
C PHE A 505 -0.63 -16.78 -2.49
N PRO A 506 -0.11 -17.43 -3.55
CA PRO A 506 1.11 -18.21 -3.46
C PRO A 506 2.35 -17.33 -3.25
N GLU A 507 3.42 -17.94 -2.76
CA GLU A 507 4.66 -17.26 -2.37
C GLU A 507 5.32 -16.43 -3.49
N ASN A 508 5.12 -16.82 -4.75
CA ASN A 508 5.65 -16.12 -5.93
C ASN A 508 4.86 -14.88 -6.34
N MET A 509 3.79 -14.53 -5.62
CA MET A 509 2.92 -13.38 -5.91
C MET A 509 2.76 -12.43 -4.72
N VAL A 510 3.57 -12.58 -3.68
CA VAL A 510 3.37 -11.84 -2.42
C VAL A 510 3.52 -10.34 -2.61
N SER A 511 4.58 -9.87 -3.30
CA SER A 511 4.78 -8.43 -3.51
C SER A 511 3.72 -7.85 -4.44
N LEU A 512 3.30 -8.59 -5.47
CA LEU A 512 2.22 -8.17 -6.37
C LEU A 512 0.87 -8.12 -5.63
N SER A 513 0.56 -9.10 -4.78
CA SER A 513 -0.66 -9.11 -3.98
C SER A 513 -0.70 -7.95 -2.99
N MET A 514 0.43 -7.62 -2.37
CA MET A 514 0.56 -6.45 -1.51
C MET A 514 0.42 -5.14 -2.31
N ALA A 515 0.99 -5.08 -3.51
CA ALA A 515 0.79 -3.95 -4.42
C ALA A 515 -0.68 -3.76 -4.80
N LEU A 516 -1.39 -4.83 -5.15
CA LEU A 516 -2.82 -4.79 -5.45
C LEU A 516 -3.66 -4.30 -4.26
N THR A 517 -3.31 -4.69 -3.03
CA THR A 517 -3.97 -4.19 -1.82
C THR A 517 -3.78 -2.68 -1.66
N LEU A 518 -2.57 -2.18 -1.93
CA LEU A 518 -2.25 -0.75 -1.80
C LEU A 518 -2.87 0.10 -2.92
N VAL A 519 -3.00 -0.46 -4.11
CA VAL A 519 -3.57 0.18 -5.31
C VAL A 519 -5.03 0.56 -5.11
N VAL A 520 -5.81 -0.24 -4.40
CA VAL A 520 -7.22 0.09 -4.10
C VAL A 520 -7.35 1.49 -3.49
N ARG A 521 -6.42 1.87 -2.62
CA ARG A 521 -6.40 3.19 -1.99
C ARG A 521 -6.25 4.33 -2.99
N HIS A 522 -5.48 4.12 -4.05
CA HIS A 522 -5.15 5.16 -5.03
C HIS A 522 -6.04 5.15 -6.29
N LEU A 523 -6.87 4.11 -6.49
CA LEU A 523 -7.83 4.07 -7.61
C LEU A 523 -8.82 5.23 -7.57
N VAL A 524 -9.19 5.66 -6.38
CA VAL A 524 -10.07 6.81 -6.19
C VAL A 524 -9.38 8.09 -6.62
N ASP A 525 -8.09 8.23 -6.36
CA ASP A 525 -7.30 9.38 -6.79
C ASP A 525 -7.18 9.39 -8.33
N LEU A 526 -7.02 8.22 -8.95
CA LEU A 526 -7.00 8.07 -10.41
C LEU A 526 -8.36 8.40 -11.05
N SER A 527 -9.47 7.98 -10.46
CA SER A 527 -10.80 8.32 -10.97
C SER A 527 -11.07 9.82 -10.95
N ARG A 528 -10.56 10.53 -9.94
CA ARG A 528 -10.61 12.00 -9.87
C ARG A 528 -9.75 12.64 -10.96
N LEU A 529 -8.57 12.07 -11.25
CA LEU A 529 -7.72 12.51 -12.34
C LEU A 529 -8.46 12.43 -13.68
N VAL A 530 -9.07 11.28 -13.97
CA VAL A 530 -9.85 11.08 -15.21
C VAL A 530 -11.02 12.05 -15.30
N LEU A 531 -11.73 12.28 -14.20
CA LEU A 531 -12.83 13.25 -14.15
C LEU A 531 -12.36 14.70 -14.33
N SER A 532 -11.19 15.05 -13.80
CA SER A 532 -10.61 16.38 -13.96
C SER A 532 -10.07 16.66 -15.38
N MET A 533 -9.75 15.61 -16.14
CA MET A 533 -9.31 15.72 -17.54
C MET A 533 -10.44 15.92 -18.55
N GLN A 534 -11.71 15.79 -18.15
CA GLN A 534 -12.82 16.05 -19.06
C GLN A 534 -12.91 17.54 -19.40
N PRO A 535 -12.98 17.92 -20.69
CA PRO A 535 -12.94 19.34 -21.12
C PRO A 535 -14.12 20.19 -20.62
N ASN A 536 -15.16 19.58 -20.09
CA ASN A 536 -16.32 20.23 -19.46
C ASN A 536 -16.25 20.14 -17.93
N GLY A 537 -15.05 20.12 -17.33
CA GLY A 537 -14.79 20.04 -15.90
C GLY A 537 -15.35 21.18 -15.03
N SER A 538 -16.54 21.66 -15.34
CA SER A 538 -17.42 22.34 -14.42
C SER A 538 -18.12 21.33 -13.49
N LEU A 539 -17.35 20.56 -12.73
CA LEU A 539 -17.76 20.19 -11.40
C LEU A 539 -17.61 21.44 -10.51
N VAL A 540 -18.19 22.52 -10.98
CA VAL A 540 -18.77 23.54 -10.13
C VAL A 540 -19.64 22.75 -9.17
N MET A 541 -19.25 22.71 -7.90
CA MET A 541 -20.21 22.45 -6.85
C MET A 541 -21.35 23.43 -7.07
N ALA A 542 -22.40 22.95 -7.70
CA ALA A 542 -23.64 23.69 -7.79
C ALA A 542 -24.12 23.87 -6.35
N ALA A 543 -23.77 25.01 -5.78
CA ALA A 543 -24.57 25.57 -4.73
C ALA A 543 -26.01 25.54 -5.28
N PRO A 544 -26.99 24.97 -4.59
CA PRO A 544 -28.35 25.01 -5.03
C PRO A 544 -28.69 26.49 -5.24
N LYS A 545 -28.92 26.90 -6.49
CA LYS A 545 -29.47 28.21 -6.80
C LYS A 545 -30.72 28.31 -5.97
N ALA A 546 -30.70 29.22 -4.98
CA ALA A 546 -31.91 29.63 -4.30
C ALA A 546 -32.85 30.22 -5.36
N GLY A 547 -33.86 29.44 -5.75
CA GLY A 547 -35.05 29.96 -6.38
C GLY A 547 -35.97 30.54 -5.32
#